data_144602b736cbd3ee2f6d6321af5be207
#
_entry.id   144602b736cbd3ee2f6d6321af5be207
#
_cell.length_a   1.000
_cell.length_b   1.000
_cell.length_c   1.000
_cell.angle_alpha   90.00
_cell.angle_beta   90.00
_cell.angle_gamma   90.00
#
_symmetry.space_group_name_H-M   'P 1'
#
loop_
_entity.id
_entity.type
_entity.pdbx_description
1 polymer ?
#
loop_
_entity_poly.entity_id
_entity_poly.type
_entity_poly.pdbx_seq_one_letter_code
_entity_poly.pdbx_strand_id
1 'polypeptide(L)'
;MPKIVMYTIDWCPYCEAAKRLLTAKGAAFEEINLTGKTAERIKLREMSGGSTTVPQIVIGETHVGGCDELYALDRAGRLDPLLA
;
A
#
# COMPACT_ATOMS: atom_id res chain seq x y z
N MET A 1 -1.92 -15.47 -7.15
CA MET A 1 -1.56 -14.07 -6.82
C MET A 1 -1.91 -13.76 -5.39
N PRO A 2 -1.01 -13.13 -4.62
CA PRO A 2 -1.30 -12.81 -3.23
C PRO A 2 -2.38 -11.72 -3.12
N LYS A 3 -3.04 -11.67 -1.98
CA LYS A 3 -3.99 -10.60 -1.69
C LYS A 3 -3.22 -9.30 -1.44
N ILE A 4 -3.65 -8.22 -2.08
CA ILE A 4 -3.04 -6.91 -1.93
C ILE A 4 -4.05 -5.98 -1.27
N VAL A 5 -3.64 -5.34 -0.18
CA VAL A 5 -4.46 -4.35 0.53
C VAL A 5 -3.69 -3.04 0.60
N MET A 6 -4.37 -1.96 0.23
CA MET A 6 -3.79 -0.62 0.30
C MET A 6 -4.68 0.27 1.17
N TYR A 7 -4.08 0.82 2.21
CA TYR A 7 -4.76 1.79 3.08
C TYR A 7 -4.47 3.19 2.58
N THR A 8 -5.51 3.97 2.35
CA THR A 8 -5.43 5.30 1.74
C THR A 8 -6.24 6.33 2.50
N ILE A 9 -6.11 7.59 2.10
CA ILE A 9 -7.04 8.66 2.48
C ILE A 9 -7.39 9.47 1.23
N ASP A 10 -8.44 10.30 1.31
CA ASP A 10 -8.79 11.21 0.23
C ASP A 10 -7.67 12.24 0.02
N TRP A 11 -7.55 12.72 -1.21
CA TRP A 11 -6.61 13.78 -1.58
C TRP A 11 -5.15 13.42 -1.29
N CYS A 12 -4.78 12.17 -1.57
CA CYS A 12 -3.42 11.68 -1.36
C CYS A 12 -2.74 11.39 -2.70
N PRO A 13 -1.85 12.28 -3.16
CA PRO A 13 -1.12 12.05 -4.42
C PRO A 13 -0.26 10.79 -4.40
N TYR A 14 0.34 10.47 -3.26
CA TYR A 14 1.15 9.26 -3.13
C TYR A 14 0.31 7.99 -3.20
N CYS A 15 -0.91 8.03 -2.67
CA CYS A 15 -1.86 6.93 -2.81
C CYS A 15 -2.21 6.70 -4.27
N GLU A 16 -2.47 7.78 -5.01
CA GLU A 16 -2.79 7.68 -6.44
C GLU A 16 -1.60 7.13 -7.25
N ALA A 17 -0.38 7.56 -6.92
CA ALA A 17 0.82 7.04 -7.59
C ALA A 17 0.99 5.54 -7.35
N ALA A 18 0.78 5.08 -6.12
CA ALA A 18 0.86 3.65 -5.78
C ALA A 18 -0.20 2.84 -6.53
N LYS A 19 -1.43 3.37 -6.61
CA LYS A 19 -2.50 2.71 -7.36
C LYS A 19 -2.14 2.58 -8.84
N ARG A 20 -1.57 3.62 -9.43
CA ARG A 20 -1.16 3.60 -10.84
C ARG A 20 -0.12 2.51 -11.09
N LEU A 21 0.86 2.37 -10.20
CA LEU A 21 1.89 1.34 -10.37
C LEU A 21 1.29 -0.06 -10.32
N LEU A 22 0.46 -0.35 -9.31
CA LEU A 22 -0.18 -1.67 -9.20
C LEU A 22 -1.09 -1.95 -10.39
N THR A 23 -1.83 -0.96 -10.85
CA THR A 23 -2.70 -1.10 -12.02
C THR A 23 -1.88 -1.38 -13.29
N ALA A 24 -0.76 -0.69 -13.45
CA ALA A 24 0.16 -0.91 -14.59
C ALA A 24 0.74 -2.33 -14.57
N LYS A 25 0.91 -2.92 -13.39
CA LYS A 25 1.37 -4.31 -13.24
C LYS A 25 0.26 -5.34 -13.44
N GLY A 26 -0.98 -4.91 -13.67
CA GLY A 26 -2.12 -5.79 -13.77
C GLY A 26 -2.53 -6.43 -12.45
N ALA A 27 -2.11 -5.85 -11.33
CA ALA A 27 -2.37 -6.39 -10.00
C ALA A 27 -3.66 -5.81 -9.42
N ALA A 28 -4.62 -6.67 -9.11
CA ALA A 28 -5.84 -6.25 -8.42
C ALA A 28 -5.54 -6.05 -6.94
N PHE A 29 -6.10 -5.00 -6.36
CA PHE A 29 -5.90 -4.70 -4.94
C PHE A 29 -7.20 -4.22 -4.30
N GLU A 30 -7.30 -4.44 -2.99
CA GLU A 30 -8.38 -3.92 -2.17
C GLU A 30 -7.92 -2.59 -1.57
N GLU A 31 -8.72 -1.56 -1.76
CA GLU A 31 -8.45 -0.25 -1.16
C GLU A 31 -9.31 -0.05 0.08
N ILE A 32 -8.68 0.33 1.18
CA ILE A 32 -9.38 0.70 2.41
C ILE A 32 -9.11 2.18 2.65
N ASN A 33 -10.11 3.02 2.36
CA ASN A 33 -10.01 4.46 2.56
C ASN A 33 -10.30 4.78 4.03
N LEU A 34 -9.35 5.44 4.68
CA LEU A 34 -9.40 5.71 6.11
C LEU A 34 -9.87 7.13 6.45
N THR A 35 -10.27 7.92 5.45
CA THR A 35 -10.76 9.28 5.69
C THR A 35 -11.91 9.27 6.68
N GLY A 36 -11.77 10.01 7.77
CA GLY A 36 -12.77 10.07 8.83
C GLY A 36 -12.83 8.83 9.74
N LYS A 37 -11.93 7.86 9.55
CA LYS A 37 -11.93 6.61 10.31
C LYS A 37 -10.74 6.58 11.27
N THR A 38 -10.84 7.35 12.35
CA THR A 38 -9.74 7.53 13.31
C THR A 38 -9.32 6.23 13.98
N ALA A 39 -10.28 5.39 14.38
CA ALA A 39 -9.97 4.13 15.06
C ALA A 39 -9.19 3.18 14.13
N GLU A 40 -9.58 3.10 12.87
CA GLU A 40 -8.89 2.28 11.87
C GLU A 40 -7.50 2.81 11.57
N ARG A 41 -7.31 4.12 11.60
CA ARG A 41 -5.98 4.71 11.42
C ARG A 41 -5.05 4.38 12.60
N ILE A 42 -5.58 4.36 13.80
CA ILE A 42 -4.83 3.96 14.98
C ILE A 42 -4.40 2.50 14.86
N LYS A 43 -5.29 1.62 14.44
CA LYS A 43 -4.98 0.22 14.18
C LYS A 43 -3.88 0.07 13.15
N LEU A 44 -3.96 0.81 12.05
CA LEU A 44 -2.95 0.77 11.00
C LEU A 44 -1.60 1.19 11.54
N ARG A 45 -1.56 2.24 12.35
CA ARG A 45 -0.35 2.72 12.98
C ARG A 45 0.32 1.63 13.82
N GLU A 46 -0.47 0.88 14.58
CA GLU A 46 0.04 -0.23 15.39
C GLU A 46 0.57 -1.36 14.52
N MET A 47 -0.16 -1.71 13.46
CA MET A 47 0.23 -2.77 12.53
C MET A 47 1.50 -2.45 11.75
N SER A 48 1.74 -1.18 11.46
CA SER A 48 2.87 -0.74 10.64
C SER A 48 4.08 -0.29 11.46
N GLY A 49 4.14 -0.65 12.74
CA GLY A 49 5.28 -0.32 13.59
C GLY A 49 5.36 1.15 13.97
N GLY A 50 4.22 1.84 14.01
CA GLY A 50 4.14 3.24 14.42
C GLY A 50 4.07 4.23 13.26
N SER A 51 4.08 3.77 12.01
CA SER A 51 3.94 4.67 10.86
C SER A 51 2.52 5.24 10.79
N THR A 52 2.44 6.55 10.55
CA THR A 52 1.15 7.25 10.36
C THR A 52 0.95 7.69 8.93
N THR A 53 1.88 7.39 8.03
CA THR A 53 1.81 7.82 6.64
C THR A 53 0.92 6.91 5.82
N VAL A 54 0.34 7.46 4.76
CA VAL A 54 -0.39 6.72 3.74
C VAL A 54 0.24 7.03 2.38
N PRO A 55 0.15 6.12 1.40
CA PRO A 55 -0.49 4.82 1.51
C PRO A 55 0.29 3.85 2.39
N GLN A 56 -0.37 2.81 2.88
CA GLN A 56 0.28 1.65 3.47
C GLN A 56 -0.16 0.42 2.69
N ILE A 57 0.79 -0.35 2.21
CA ILE A 57 0.55 -1.43 1.26
C ILE A 57 1.01 -2.75 1.85
N VAL A 58 0.13 -3.74 1.79
CA VAL A 58 0.42 -5.10 2.24
C VAL A 58 0.19 -6.04 1.07
N ILE A 59 1.19 -6.84 0.73
CA ILE A 59 1.11 -7.85 -0.33
C ILE A 59 1.26 -9.22 0.32
N GLY A 60 0.16 -9.97 0.38
CA GLY A 60 0.14 -11.23 1.12
C GLY A 60 0.42 -10.95 2.59
N GLU A 61 1.50 -11.50 3.13
CA GLU A 61 1.92 -11.27 4.51
C GLU A 61 3.04 -10.22 4.61
N THR A 62 3.44 -9.63 3.48
CA THR A 62 4.54 -8.67 3.44
C THR A 62 4.02 -7.25 3.55
N HIS A 63 4.41 -6.57 4.62
CA HIS A 63 4.16 -5.13 4.76
C HIS A 63 5.22 -4.38 3.95
N VAL A 64 4.81 -3.85 2.79
CA VAL A 64 5.72 -3.13 1.89
C VAL A 64 6.05 -1.75 2.45
N GLY A 65 5.05 -1.06 2.97
CA GLY A 65 5.18 0.34 3.41
C GLY A 65 4.41 1.27 2.49
N GLY A 66 4.99 2.41 2.19
CA GLY A 66 4.35 3.45 1.40
C GLY A 66 4.71 3.41 -0.08
N CYS A 67 4.37 4.51 -0.76
CA CYS A 67 4.60 4.66 -2.19
C CYS A 67 6.10 4.56 -2.53
N ASP A 68 6.97 5.23 -1.77
CA ASP A 68 8.41 5.22 -2.04
C ASP A 68 8.98 3.81 -1.97
N GLU A 69 8.58 3.04 -0.96
CA GLU A 69 9.03 1.65 -0.79
C GLU A 69 8.51 0.77 -1.92
N LEU A 70 7.26 1.00 -2.38
CA LEU A 70 6.70 0.23 -3.49
C LEU A 70 7.50 0.47 -4.77
N TYR A 71 7.78 1.73 -5.09
CA TYR A 71 8.57 2.08 -6.27
C TYR A 71 10.02 1.59 -6.16
N ALA A 72 10.60 1.60 -4.95
CA ALA A 72 11.94 1.07 -4.73
C ALA A 72 12.01 -0.42 -5.03
N LEU A 73 11.00 -1.18 -4.60
CA LEU A 73 10.90 -2.61 -4.93
C LEU A 73 10.82 -2.83 -6.43
N ASP A 74 10.03 -2.00 -7.13
CA ASP A 74 9.89 -2.12 -8.57
C ASP A 74 11.21 -1.85 -9.29
N ARG A 75 11.91 -0.79 -8.90
CA ARG A 75 13.22 -0.47 -9.49
C ARG A 75 14.27 -1.55 -9.24
N ALA A 76 14.18 -2.23 -8.11
CA ALA A 76 15.09 -3.32 -7.75
C ALA A 76 14.72 -4.65 -8.39
N GLY A 77 13.61 -4.72 -9.15
CA GLY A 77 13.12 -5.96 -9.74
C GLY A 77 12.52 -6.92 -8.73
N ARG A 78 12.13 -6.44 -7.55
CA ARG A 78 11.61 -7.26 -6.46
C ARG A 78 10.09 -7.20 -6.31
N LEU A 79 9.43 -6.27 -7.01
CA LEU A 79 7.99 -6.15 -6.91
C LEU A 79 7.28 -7.28 -7.66
N ASP A 80 7.68 -7.56 -8.89
CA ASP A 80 7.04 -8.61 -9.68
C ASP A 80 7.03 -9.98 -9.00
N PRO A 81 8.12 -10.43 -8.36
CA PRO A 81 8.07 -11.68 -7.59
C PRO A 81 7.06 -11.66 -6.45
N LEU A 82 6.87 -10.52 -5.79
CA LEU A 82 5.87 -10.40 -4.72
C LEU A 82 4.45 -10.49 -5.25
N LEU A 83 4.23 -10.06 -6.49
CA LEU A 83 2.90 -10.06 -7.12
C LEU A 83 2.55 -11.41 -7.76
N ALA A 84 3.52 -12.25 -7.93
CA ALA A 84 3.34 -13.54 -8.60
C ALA A 84 2.47 -14.53 -7.81
#